data_40062cb073735a3df5855e09810844c6
#
_entry.id   40062cb073735a3df5855e09810844c6
#
_cell.length_a   1.000
_cell.length_b   1.000
_cell.length_c   1.000
_cell.angle_alpha   90.00
_cell.angle_beta   90.00
_cell.angle_gamma   90.00
#
_symmetry.space_group_name_H-M   'P 1'
#
loop_
_entity.id
_entity.type
_entity.pdbx_description
1 polymer ?
#
loop_
_entity_poly.entity_id
_entity_poly.type
_entity_poly.pdbx_seq_one_letter_code
_entity_poly.pdbx_strand_id
1 'polypeptide(L)'
;MNRERGASPLALVLLLLVLGSLMLQGFNQTQRRQVAMVNDETLALRDTARAHTALQWGKTLPWSMAMSVQCRASSDGGRACLRRLNDDDILLMAESNGIQLWQSGTWQDNSVVFSPHGWSDFCPLQEKALCQIP
;
A
#
# COMPACT_ATOMS: atom_id res chain seq x y z
N MET A 1 47.32 -36.76 39.38
CA MET A 1 46.06 -36.15 39.90
C MET A 1 45.77 -34.74 39.39
N ASN A 2 46.65 -34.14 38.63
CA ASN A 2 46.42 -32.75 38.15
C ASN A 2 45.83 -32.63 36.73
N ARG A 3 45.43 -33.70 36.10
CA ARG A 3 44.86 -33.71 34.75
C ARG A 3 43.38 -33.36 34.70
N GLU A 4 42.64 -33.52 35.81
CA GLU A 4 41.22 -33.21 35.85
C GLU A 4 40.89 -31.73 36.09
N ARG A 5 41.82 -30.98 36.64
CA ARG A 5 41.66 -29.53 36.87
C ARG A 5 41.71 -28.66 35.61
N GLY A 6 42.33 -29.18 34.55
CA GLY A 6 42.38 -28.48 33.26
C GLY A 6 41.16 -28.72 32.34
N ALA A 7 40.47 -29.85 32.52
CA ALA A 7 39.32 -30.21 31.69
C ALA A 7 38.06 -29.38 32.04
N SER A 8 37.88 -29.04 33.33
CA SER A 8 36.69 -28.26 33.78
C SER A 8 36.65 -26.84 33.25
N PRO A 9 37.75 -26.02 33.31
CA PRO A 9 37.74 -24.69 32.73
C PRO A 9 37.63 -24.71 31.19
N LEU A 10 38.22 -25.71 30.54
CA LEU A 10 38.12 -25.87 29.09
C LEU A 10 36.67 -26.20 28.67
N ALA A 11 36.02 -27.10 29.39
CA ALA A 11 34.61 -27.41 29.15
C ALA A 11 33.68 -26.20 29.39
N LEU A 12 33.97 -25.38 30.39
CA LEU A 12 33.24 -24.16 30.67
C LEU A 12 33.39 -23.13 29.53
N VAL A 13 34.60 -22.93 29.02
CA VAL A 13 34.84 -22.04 27.87
C VAL A 13 34.15 -22.52 26.63
N LEU A 14 34.19 -23.82 26.33
CA LEU A 14 33.43 -24.38 25.21
C LEU A 14 31.92 -24.21 25.37
N LEU A 15 31.39 -24.40 26.55
CA LEU A 15 29.96 -24.17 26.84
C LEU A 15 29.58 -22.71 26.59
N LEU A 16 30.37 -21.75 27.05
CA LEU A 16 30.15 -20.33 26.83
C LEU A 16 30.22 -19.95 25.34
N LEU A 17 31.13 -20.53 24.58
CA LEU A 17 31.23 -20.33 23.12
C LEU A 17 29.99 -20.86 22.40
N VAL A 18 29.50 -22.03 22.76
CA VAL A 18 28.30 -22.63 22.18
C VAL A 18 27.08 -21.75 22.49
N LEU A 19 26.90 -21.33 23.76
CA LEU A 19 25.82 -20.47 24.16
C LEU A 19 25.88 -19.11 23.47
N GLY A 20 27.04 -18.50 23.36
CA GLY A 20 27.25 -17.25 22.64
C GLY A 20 26.92 -17.36 21.16
N SER A 21 27.33 -18.47 20.52
CA SER A 21 26.99 -18.75 19.11
C SER A 21 25.50 -18.91 18.89
N LEU A 22 24.80 -19.63 19.77
CA LEU A 22 23.33 -19.79 19.69
C LEU A 22 22.60 -18.47 19.86
N MET A 23 23.05 -17.61 20.79
CA MET A 23 22.47 -16.26 20.96
C MET A 23 22.67 -15.39 19.73
N LEU A 24 23.85 -15.40 19.13
CA LEU A 24 24.16 -14.66 17.90
C LEU A 24 23.29 -15.13 16.73
N GLN A 25 23.08 -16.44 16.59
CA GLN A 25 22.21 -16.99 15.55
C GLN A 25 20.75 -16.56 15.75
N GLY A 26 20.24 -16.62 16.98
CA GLY A 26 18.90 -16.17 17.32
C GLY A 26 18.70 -14.68 17.04
N PHE A 27 19.66 -13.84 17.40
CA PHE A 27 19.63 -12.41 17.15
C PHE A 27 19.65 -12.07 15.65
N ASN A 28 20.50 -12.73 14.89
CA ASN A 28 20.61 -12.56 13.44
C ASN A 28 19.31 -12.96 12.73
N GLN A 29 18.67 -14.03 13.16
CA GLN A 29 17.39 -14.48 12.62
C GLN A 29 16.26 -13.49 12.90
N THR A 30 16.24 -12.92 14.10
CA THR A 30 15.26 -11.88 14.47
C THR A 30 15.46 -10.61 13.66
N GLN A 31 16.70 -10.17 13.47
CA GLN A 31 17.00 -8.99 12.63
C GLN A 31 16.57 -9.20 11.17
N ARG A 32 16.82 -10.36 10.60
CA ARG A 32 16.38 -10.66 9.21
C ARG A 32 14.87 -10.59 9.05
N ARG A 33 14.11 -11.07 10.03
CA ARG A 33 12.65 -10.98 10.04
C ARG A 33 12.17 -9.53 10.14
N GLN A 34 12.81 -8.73 10.99
CA GLN A 34 12.47 -7.31 11.14
C GLN A 34 12.77 -6.52 9.86
N VAL A 35 13.91 -6.76 9.21
CA VAL A 35 14.25 -6.10 7.94
C VAL A 35 13.27 -6.46 6.83
N ALA A 36 12.85 -7.73 6.74
CA ALA A 36 11.85 -8.15 5.75
C ALA A 36 10.51 -7.46 5.99
N MET A 37 10.05 -7.38 7.24
CA MET A 37 8.79 -6.73 7.62
C MET A 37 8.81 -5.22 7.29
N VAL A 38 9.90 -4.51 7.62
CA VAL A 38 10.07 -3.09 7.30
C VAL A 38 10.08 -2.86 5.79
N ASN A 39 10.66 -3.77 5.02
CA ASN A 39 10.67 -3.67 3.56
C ASN A 39 9.26 -3.80 2.97
N ASP A 40 8.47 -4.75 3.45
CA ASP A 40 7.09 -4.95 3.01
C ASP A 40 6.20 -3.76 3.38
N GLU A 41 6.34 -3.21 4.59
CA GLU A 41 5.64 -1.99 5.01
C GLU A 41 6.01 -0.78 4.15
N THR A 42 7.30 -0.64 3.82
CA THR A 42 7.77 0.46 2.97
C THR A 42 7.18 0.38 1.57
N LEU A 43 7.07 -0.83 1.00
CA LEU A 43 6.45 -1.04 -0.30
C LEU A 43 4.95 -0.71 -0.25
N ALA A 44 4.24 -1.18 0.76
CA ALA A 44 2.81 -0.89 0.95
C ALA A 44 2.53 0.61 1.09
N LEU A 45 3.34 1.33 1.86
CA LEU A 45 3.24 2.79 2.00
C LEU A 45 3.51 3.51 0.68
N ARG A 46 4.50 3.06 -0.08
CA ARG A 46 4.82 3.62 -1.40
C ARG A 46 3.67 3.43 -2.39
N ASP A 47 3.09 2.24 -2.42
CA ASP A 47 1.97 1.92 -3.31
C ASP A 47 0.71 2.70 -2.94
N THR A 48 0.43 2.85 -1.65
CA THR A 48 -0.65 3.72 -1.15
C THR A 48 -0.42 5.18 -1.55
N ALA A 49 0.79 5.70 -1.39
CA ALA A 49 1.12 7.06 -1.80
C ALA A 49 0.94 7.28 -3.30
N ARG A 50 1.30 6.30 -4.12
CA ARG A 50 1.07 6.34 -5.59
C ARG A 50 -0.41 6.34 -5.95
N ALA A 51 -1.22 5.53 -5.25
CA ALA A 51 -2.66 5.53 -5.46
C ALA A 51 -3.28 6.90 -5.10
N HIS A 52 -2.85 7.52 -4.01
CA HIS A 52 -3.24 8.89 -3.67
C HIS A 52 -2.80 9.91 -4.73
N THR A 53 -1.58 9.78 -5.25
CA THR A 53 -1.09 10.63 -6.34
C THR A 53 -1.97 10.48 -7.59
N ALA A 54 -2.31 9.25 -7.97
CA ALA A 54 -3.20 8.99 -9.09
C ALA A 54 -4.60 9.59 -8.87
N LEU A 55 -5.13 9.54 -7.64
CA LEU A 55 -6.41 10.16 -7.28
C LEU A 55 -6.35 11.68 -7.42
N GLN A 56 -5.32 12.33 -6.88
CA GLN A 56 -5.16 13.79 -6.98
C GLN A 56 -4.96 14.23 -8.43
N TRP A 57 -4.15 13.50 -9.19
CA TRP A 57 -3.98 13.75 -10.61
C TRP A 57 -5.30 13.59 -11.37
N GLY A 58 -6.08 12.56 -11.08
CA GLY A 58 -7.40 12.34 -11.67
C GLY A 58 -8.36 13.51 -11.45
N LYS A 59 -8.26 14.21 -10.34
CA LYS A 59 -9.06 15.42 -10.06
C LYS A 59 -8.71 16.60 -10.96
N THR A 60 -7.51 16.63 -11.51
CA THR A 60 -7.05 17.74 -12.38
C THR A 60 -7.34 17.51 -13.86
N LEU A 61 -7.80 16.32 -14.22
CA LEU A 61 -8.05 15.96 -15.61
C LEU A 61 -9.33 16.60 -16.16
N PRO A 62 -9.33 16.96 -17.44
CA PRO A 62 -10.52 17.45 -18.12
C PRO A 62 -11.45 16.28 -18.46
N TRP A 63 -12.41 16.02 -17.61
CA TRP A 63 -13.44 15.01 -17.83
C TRP A 63 -14.59 15.53 -18.66
N SER A 64 -15.28 14.66 -19.40
CA SER A 64 -16.46 15.01 -20.15
C SER A 64 -17.64 14.11 -19.79
N MET A 65 -18.87 14.61 -19.95
CA MET A 65 -20.08 13.82 -19.70
C MET A 65 -20.50 12.92 -20.87
N ALA A 66 -19.72 12.91 -21.95
CA ALA A 66 -20.08 12.17 -23.17
C ALA A 66 -20.09 10.65 -22.98
N MET A 67 -19.32 10.14 -22.03
CA MET A 67 -19.19 8.70 -21.75
C MET A 67 -19.61 8.37 -20.32
N SER A 68 -20.16 7.17 -20.14
CA SER A 68 -20.52 6.68 -18.80
C SER A 68 -19.29 6.35 -17.95
N VAL A 69 -18.18 5.93 -18.57
CA VAL A 69 -16.88 5.68 -17.93
C VAL A 69 -15.77 6.18 -18.83
N GLN A 70 -14.81 6.88 -18.25
CA GLN A 70 -13.61 7.36 -18.94
C GLN A 70 -12.39 7.04 -18.08
N CYS A 71 -11.33 6.52 -18.69
CA CYS A 71 -10.08 6.20 -18.01
C CYS A 71 -8.89 6.93 -18.65
N ARG A 72 -7.93 7.31 -17.80
CA ARG A 72 -6.64 7.88 -18.18
C ARG A 72 -5.54 7.16 -17.41
N ALA A 73 -4.42 6.90 -18.07
CA ALA A 73 -3.23 6.34 -17.45
C ALA A 73 -2.19 7.44 -17.23
N SER A 74 -1.58 7.43 -16.06
CA SER A 74 -0.47 8.32 -15.71
C SER A 74 0.87 7.70 -16.12
N SER A 75 1.87 8.52 -16.36
CA SER A 75 3.22 8.08 -16.76
C SER A 75 3.96 7.30 -15.65
N ASP A 76 3.54 7.44 -14.40
CA ASP A 76 4.12 6.75 -13.23
C ASP A 76 3.42 5.42 -12.87
N GLY A 77 2.55 4.94 -13.77
CA GLY A 77 1.85 3.66 -13.63
C GLY A 77 0.53 3.72 -12.88
N GLY A 78 0.08 4.90 -12.47
CA GLY A 78 -1.26 5.10 -11.92
C GLY A 78 -2.32 5.17 -13.01
N ARG A 79 -3.56 4.87 -12.66
CA ARG A 79 -4.72 4.99 -13.53
C ARG A 79 -5.87 5.67 -12.79
N ALA A 80 -6.54 6.58 -13.47
CA ALA A 80 -7.73 7.23 -12.95
C ALA A 80 -8.90 7.04 -13.91
N CYS A 81 -10.06 6.68 -13.40
CA CYS A 81 -11.29 6.48 -14.16
C CYS A 81 -12.41 7.29 -13.52
N LEU A 82 -13.14 8.06 -14.32
CA LEU A 82 -14.36 8.73 -13.89
C LEU A 82 -15.56 7.93 -14.38
N ARG A 83 -16.45 7.59 -13.47
CA ARG A 83 -17.74 6.94 -13.75
C ARG A 83 -18.88 7.87 -13.42
N ARG A 84 -19.81 8.03 -14.36
CA ARG A 84 -21.09 8.68 -14.12
C ARG A 84 -22.06 7.69 -13.49
N LEU A 85 -22.60 8.02 -12.32
CA LEU A 85 -23.56 7.19 -11.59
C LEU A 85 -25.00 7.52 -12.01
N ASN A 86 -25.30 8.80 -12.16
CA ASN A 86 -26.55 9.36 -12.66
C ASN A 86 -26.25 10.69 -13.37
N ASP A 87 -27.26 11.53 -13.55
CA ASP A 87 -27.11 12.81 -14.27
C ASP A 87 -26.18 13.79 -13.52
N ASP A 88 -26.17 13.74 -12.19
CA ASP A 88 -25.44 14.67 -11.35
C ASP A 88 -24.26 14.02 -10.61
N ASP A 89 -24.38 12.76 -10.20
CA ASP A 89 -23.38 12.10 -9.36
C ASP A 89 -22.32 11.37 -10.18
N ILE A 90 -21.09 11.55 -9.76
CA ILE A 90 -19.91 10.91 -10.34
C ILE A 90 -19.06 10.23 -9.28
N LEU A 91 -18.29 9.24 -9.71
CA LEU A 91 -17.30 8.56 -8.91
C LEU A 91 -15.96 8.56 -9.66
N LEU A 92 -14.96 9.18 -9.07
CA LEU A 92 -13.57 9.06 -9.49
C LEU A 92 -12.96 7.85 -8.80
N MET A 93 -12.35 6.98 -9.59
CA MET A 93 -11.64 5.79 -9.14
C MET A 93 -10.19 5.93 -9.52
N ALA A 94 -9.27 5.69 -8.60
CA ALA A 94 -7.85 5.68 -8.88
C ALA A 94 -7.23 4.36 -8.44
N GLU A 95 -6.24 3.89 -9.19
CA GLU A 95 -5.55 2.65 -8.94
C GLU A 95 -4.05 2.80 -9.18
N SER A 96 -3.27 2.19 -8.32
CA SER A 96 -1.84 1.93 -8.52
C SER A 96 -1.42 0.67 -7.79
N ASN A 97 -0.78 -0.29 -8.49
CA ASN A 97 -0.30 -1.55 -7.91
C ASN A 97 -1.35 -2.33 -7.08
N GLY A 98 -2.60 -2.37 -7.56
CA GLY A 98 -3.68 -3.07 -6.88
C GLY A 98 -4.32 -2.34 -5.70
N ILE A 99 -3.83 -1.14 -5.35
CA ILE A 99 -4.46 -0.27 -4.38
C ILE A 99 -5.43 0.65 -5.10
N GLN A 100 -6.69 0.62 -4.67
CA GLN A 100 -7.76 1.42 -5.24
C GLN A 100 -8.26 2.45 -4.23
N LEU A 101 -8.54 3.64 -4.72
CA LEU A 101 -9.13 4.74 -3.98
C LEU A 101 -10.30 5.32 -4.77
N TRP A 102 -11.29 5.82 -4.04
CA TRP A 102 -12.49 6.40 -4.62
C TRP A 102 -12.69 7.83 -4.12
N GLN A 103 -13.29 8.65 -4.95
CA GLN A 103 -13.67 10.02 -4.63
C GLN A 103 -15.03 10.31 -5.23
N SER A 104 -15.99 10.62 -4.39
CA SER A 104 -17.30 11.09 -4.84
C SER A 104 -17.26 12.55 -5.28
N GLY A 105 -18.13 12.89 -6.19
CA GLY A 105 -18.30 14.25 -6.67
C GLY A 105 -19.62 14.41 -7.43
N THR A 106 -19.82 15.60 -7.93
CA THR A 106 -21.00 15.95 -8.71
C THR A 106 -20.59 16.67 -9.99
N TRP A 107 -21.46 16.57 -10.99
CA TRP A 107 -21.33 17.36 -12.21
C TRP A 107 -22.16 18.62 -12.08
N GLN A 108 -21.51 19.77 -12.09
CA GLN A 108 -22.14 21.07 -11.96
C GLN A 108 -21.53 22.07 -12.95
N ASP A 109 -22.37 22.90 -13.56
CA ASP A 109 -21.93 23.98 -14.45
C ASP A 109 -20.90 23.56 -15.51
N ASN A 110 -21.12 22.38 -16.12
CA ASN A 110 -20.24 21.79 -17.13
C ASN A 110 -18.83 21.42 -16.63
N SER A 111 -18.69 21.22 -15.34
CA SER A 111 -17.43 20.80 -14.69
C SER A 111 -17.67 19.79 -13.57
N VAL A 112 -16.62 19.07 -13.22
CA VAL A 112 -16.63 18.14 -12.10
C VAL A 112 -16.28 18.88 -10.81
N VAL A 113 -17.12 18.71 -9.79
CA VAL A 113 -16.89 19.22 -8.43
C VAL A 113 -16.74 18.03 -7.48
N PHE A 114 -15.56 17.83 -6.94
CA PHE A 114 -15.32 16.75 -5.99
C PHE A 114 -15.68 17.14 -4.57
N SER A 115 -16.30 16.23 -3.84
CA SER A 115 -16.65 16.46 -2.43
C SER A 115 -15.38 16.56 -1.58
N PRO A 116 -15.23 17.58 -0.71
CA PRO A 116 -14.00 17.79 0.08
C PRO A 116 -13.61 16.61 0.96
N HIS A 117 -14.60 15.86 1.46
CA HIS A 117 -14.43 14.69 2.32
C HIS A 117 -14.95 13.40 1.69
N GLY A 118 -15.08 13.38 0.36
CA GLY A 118 -15.70 12.28 -0.39
C GLY A 118 -14.74 11.16 -0.80
N TRP A 119 -13.49 11.18 -0.34
CA TRP A 119 -12.55 10.10 -0.66
C TRP A 119 -12.66 8.92 0.32
N SER A 120 -12.40 7.73 -0.15
CA SER A 120 -12.38 6.50 0.65
C SER A 120 -11.41 5.48 0.05
N ASP A 121 -10.93 4.57 0.88
CA ASP A 121 -10.15 3.40 0.52
C ASP A 121 -10.99 2.13 0.39
N PHE A 122 -12.30 2.29 0.46
CA PHE A 122 -13.30 1.24 0.22
C PHE A 122 -14.39 1.77 -0.73
N CYS A 123 -15.05 0.86 -1.43
CA CYS A 123 -16.15 1.21 -2.32
C CYS A 123 -17.29 1.91 -1.56
N PRO A 124 -17.58 3.19 -1.87
CA PRO A 124 -18.62 3.96 -1.16
C PRO A 124 -20.04 3.62 -1.60
N LEU A 125 -20.19 2.80 -2.65
CA LEU A 125 -21.50 2.46 -3.21
C LEU A 125 -22.01 1.12 -2.69
N GLN A 126 -23.31 0.97 -2.65
CA GLN A 126 -23.95 -0.31 -2.32
C GLN A 126 -23.72 -1.33 -3.43
N GLU A 127 -23.79 -0.92 -4.68
CA GLU A 127 -23.52 -1.74 -5.86
C GLU A 127 -22.01 -1.74 -6.16
N LYS A 128 -21.32 -2.74 -5.64
CA LYS A 128 -19.86 -2.85 -5.73
C LYS A 128 -19.31 -3.00 -7.15
N ALA A 129 -20.14 -3.48 -8.08
CA ALA A 129 -19.76 -3.57 -9.49
C ALA A 129 -19.44 -2.20 -10.11
N LEU A 130 -20.09 -1.13 -9.63
CA LEU A 130 -19.85 0.23 -10.09
C LEU A 130 -18.51 0.82 -9.60
N CYS A 131 -17.92 0.23 -8.58
CA CYS A 131 -16.61 0.63 -8.06
C CYS A 131 -15.43 -0.05 -8.76
N GLN A 132 -15.69 -0.95 -9.69
CA GLN A 132 -14.63 -1.65 -10.40
C GLN A 132 -14.12 -0.81 -11.56
N ILE A 133 -12.81 -0.70 -11.66
CA ILE A 133 -12.13 -0.08 -12.79
C ILE A 133 -12.23 -1.06 -13.98
N PRO A 134 -12.72 -0.59 -15.12
CA PRO A 134 -12.82 -1.44 -16.31
C PRO A 134 -11.47 -1.88 -16.88
#